data_f23b60592e337eaf9c066fe869d3af49
#
_entry.id   f23b60592e337eaf9c066fe869d3af49
#
_cell.length_a   1.000
_cell.length_b   1.000
_cell.length_c   1.000
_cell.angle_alpha   90.00
_cell.angle_beta   90.00
_cell.angle_gamma   90.00
#
_symmetry.space_group_name_H-M   'P 1'
#
loop_
_entity.id
_entity.type
_entity.pdbx_description
1 polymer ?
#
loop_
_entity_poly.entity_id
_entity_poly.type
_entity_poly.pdbx_seq_one_letter_code
_entity_poly.pdbx_strand_id
1 'polypeptide(L)'
;MPRSYDSLTLEDAKRMLSAAEAKATSLGIAYNIAVVDAGGHLLAFIRQDGALIGSIDLAIDKAVTARIFDKATSDLASLAQSGKPLFGIQESNAGKVVIFGGGIPVMFDGSIVGAVGASAGTVEQDIAVAEAAIAALGGRHAPTQEKEEGE
;
A
#
# COMPACT_ATOMS: atom_id res chain seq x y z
N MET A 1 -7.46 -0.22 -30.29
CA MET A 1 -8.04 0.96 -29.63
C MET A 1 -7.30 1.20 -28.31
N PRO A 2 -6.78 2.40 -28.06
CA PRO A 2 -6.20 2.72 -26.77
C PRO A 2 -7.27 2.62 -25.67
N ARG A 3 -6.84 2.19 -24.49
CA ARG A 3 -7.73 2.09 -23.32
C ARG A 3 -7.42 3.25 -22.37
N SER A 4 -8.46 3.91 -21.88
CA SER A 4 -8.34 4.91 -20.82
C SER A 4 -8.53 4.27 -19.44
N TYR A 5 -7.88 4.81 -18.44
CA TYR A 5 -8.07 4.44 -17.04
C TYR A 5 -7.84 5.65 -16.13
N ASP A 6 -8.50 5.62 -14.98
CA ASP A 6 -8.34 6.66 -13.97
C ASP A 6 -7.08 6.43 -13.14
N SER A 7 -6.50 7.50 -12.67
CA SER A 7 -5.33 7.46 -11.80
C SER A 7 -5.45 8.49 -10.68
N LEU A 8 -4.87 8.17 -9.53
CA LEU A 8 -4.67 9.15 -8.46
C LEU A 8 -3.89 10.35 -8.99
N THR A 9 -4.27 11.54 -8.54
CA THR A 9 -3.57 12.79 -8.80
C THR A 9 -2.62 13.12 -7.65
N LEU A 10 -1.72 14.09 -7.87
CA LEU A 10 -0.89 14.61 -6.80
C LEU A 10 -1.73 15.20 -5.65
N GLU A 11 -2.85 15.85 -5.96
CA GLU A 11 -3.76 16.38 -4.94
C GLU A 11 -4.35 15.27 -4.08
N ASP A 12 -4.78 14.17 -4.70
CA ASP A 12 -5.22 12.97 -3.96
C ASP A 12 -4.12 12.46 -3.04
N ALA A 13 -2.91 12.32 -3.57
CA ALA A 13 -1.77 11.83 -2.81
C ALA A 13 -1.44 12.72 -1.61
N LYS A 14 -1.50 14.04 -1.76
CA LYS A 14 -1.28 14.98 -0.66
C LYS A 14 -2.31 14.82 0.45
N ARG A 15 -3.58 14.65 0.12
CA ARG A 15 -4.64 14.38 1.11
C ARG A 15 -4.42 13.04 1.82
N MET A 16 -4.06 12.02 1.07
CA MET A 16 -3.75 10.71 1.63
C MET A 16 -2.57 10.77 2.60
N LEU A 17 -1.49 11.40 2.21
CA LEU A 17 -0.29 11.55 3.04
C LEU A 17 -0.59 12.35 4.32
N SER A 18 -1.37 13.41 4.23
CA SER A 18 -1.75 14.21 5.40
C SER A 18 -2.51 13.38 6.44
N ALA A 19 -3.47 12.58 6.01
CA ALA A 19 -4.24 11.71 6.90
C ALA A 19 -3.40 10.57 7.49
N ALA A 20 -2.53 9.96 6.68
CA ALA A 20 -1.61 8.92 7.13
C ALA A 20 -0.60 9.46 8.16
N GLU A 21 -0.07 10.66 7.92
CA GLU A 21 0.82 11.34 8.86
C GLU A 21 0.14 11.60 10.21
N ALA A 22 -1.12 12.08 10.19
CA ALA A 22 -1.89 12.29 11.41
C ALA A 22 -2.11 10.97 12.17
N LYS A 23 -2.38 9.88 11.48
CA LYS A 23 -2.50 8.56 12.09
C LYS A 23 -1.19 8.10 12.71
N ALA A 24 -0.08 8.23 12.00
CA ALA A 24 1.26 7.89 12.50
C ALA A 24 1.60 8.69 13.77
N THR A 25 1.32 9.98 13.76
CA THR A 25 1.51 10.85 14.93
C THR A 25 0.66 10.39 16.12
N SER A 26 -0.58 9.99 15.88
CA SER A 26 -1.45 9.46 16.93
C SER A 26 -0.94 8.14 17.53
N LEU A 27 -0.21 7.34 16.77
CA LEU A 27 0.43 6.12 17.24
C LEU A 27 1.76 6.38 17.94
N GLY A 28 2.30 7.59 17.85
CA GLY A 28 3.61 7.94 18.42
C GLY A 28 4.79 7.31 17.69
N ILE A 29 4.62 6.96 16.42
CA ILE A 29 5.64 6.31 15.58
C ILE A 29 5.93 7.20 14.38
N ALA A 30 7.22 7.41 14.10
CA ALA A 30 7.66 8.12 12.90
C ALA A 30 7.64 7.19 11.69
N TYR A 31 6.95 7.60 10.64
CA TYR A 31 6.64 6.76 9.46
C TYR A 31 7.27 7.26 8.17
N ASN A 32 7.52 6.30 7.29
CA ASN A 32 7.67 6.53 5.85
C ASN A 32 6.37 6.10 5.17
N ILE A 33 5.84 6.95 4.29
CA ILE A 33 4.57 6.73 3.61
C ILE A 33 4.71 7.12 2.14
N ALA A 34 4.32 6.24 1.24
CA ALA A 34 4.41 6.43 -0.20
C ALA A 34 3.05 6.26 -0.86
N VAL A 35 2.76 7.08 -1.86
CA VAL A 35 1.60 6.93 -2.74
C VAL A 35 2.09 6.79 -4.17
N VAL A 36 1.62 5.75 -4.86
CA VAL A 36 1.88 5.51 -6.27
C VAL A 36 0.61 5.68 -7.09
N ASP A 37 0.77 6.02 -8.37
CA ASP A 37 -0.33 6.18 -9.32
C ASP A 37 -0.82 4.84 -9.90
N ALA A 38 -1.75 4.89 -10.85
CA ALA A 38 -2.28 3.70 -11.50
C ALA A 38 -1.23 2.91 -12.29
N GLY A 39 -0.13 3.53 -12.68
CA GLY A 39 1.00 2.88 -13.32
C GLY A 39 2.01 2.26 -12.35
N GLY A 40 1.80 2.43 -11.04
CA GLY A 40 2.74 1.99 -10.02
C GLY A 40 3.93 2.94 -9.82
N HIS A 41 3.88 4.14 -10.38
CA HIS A 41 4.93 5.14 -10.26
C HIS A 41 4.70 6.04 -9.05
N LEU A 42 5.79 6.40 -8.37
CA LEU A 42 5.73 7.25 -7.19
C LEU A 42 5.14 8.63 -7.53
N LEU A 43 4.03 8.99 -6.86
CA LEU A 43 3.42 10.32 -6.92
C LEU A 43 3.95 11.24 -5.84
N ALA A 44 3.96 10.76 -4.60
CA ALA A 44 4.38 11.54 -3.46
C ALA A 44 4.83 10.62 -2.31
N PHE A 45 5.72 11.15 -1.49
CA PHE A 45 6.34 10.44 -0.38
C PHE A 45 6.57 11.40 0.79
N ILE A 46 6.36 10.93 2.01
CA ILE A 46 6.81 11.63 3.21
C ILE A 46 7.66 10.71 4.09
N ARG A 47 8.70 11.30 4.67
CA ARG A 47 9.43 10.71 5.77
C ARG A 47 9.31 11.62 6.97
N GLN A 48 8.66 11.16 8.03
CA GLN A 48 8.63 11.89 9.29
C GLN A 48 10.02 11.91 9.93
N ASP A 49 10.30 12.94 10.69
CA ASP A 49 11.57 13.06 11.40
C ASP A 49 11.78 11.87 12.32
N GLY A 50 12.94 11.23 12.23
CA GLY A 50 13.28 10.06 13.03
C GLY A 50 12.79 8.73 12.47
N ALA A 51 12.09 8.70 11.34
CA ALA A 51 11.66 7.44 10.71
C ALA A 51 12.87 6.60 10.26
N LEU A 52 12.73 5.28 10.33
CA LEU A 52 13.78 4.33 9.95
C LEU A 52 14.17 4.51 8.48
N ILE A 53 15.45 4.66 8.21
CA ILE A 53 15.97 4.88 6.85
C ILE A 53 15.67 3.67 5.95
N GLY A 54 15.81 2.44 6.46
CA GLY A 54 15.50 1.23 5.71
C GLY A 54 14.03 1.13 5.30
N SER A 55 13.12 1.78 6.02
CA SER A 55 11.70 1.79 5.71
C SER A 55 11.31 2.76 4.59
N ILE A 56 12.23 3.57 4.08
CA ILE A 56 12.00 4.41 2.89
C ILE A 56 11.67 3.50 1.69
N ASP A 57 12.58 2.61 1.36
CA ASP A 57 12.38 1.67 0.25
C ASP A 57 11.20 0.73 0.51
N LEU A 58 11.03 0.26 1.76
CA LEU A 58 9.91 -0.61 2.10
C LEU A 58 8.56 0.06 1.88
N ALA A 59 8.38 1.32 2.24
CA ALA A 59 7.13 2.04 2.02
C ALA A 59 6.83 2.16 0.52
N ILE A 60 7.82 2.54 -0.27
CA ILE A 60 7.68 2.64 -1.73
C ILE A 60 7.39 1.27 -2.33
N ASP A 61 8.16 0.26 -1.98
CA ASP A 61 8.02 -1.09 -2.54
C ASP A 61 6.70 -1.76 -2.13
N LYS A 62 6.20 -1.50 -0.92
CA LYS A 62 4.85 -1.92 -0.52
C LYS A 62 3.76 -1.32 -1.40
N ALA A 63 3.82 -0.01 -1.66
CA ALA A 63 2.85 0.66 -2.54
C ALA A 63 2.93 0.09 -3.97
N VAL A 64 4.12 -0.04 -4.52
CA VAL A 64 4.34 -0.61 -5.85
C VAL A 64 3.83 -2.04 -5.93
N THR A 65 4.18 -2.87 -4.95
CA THR A 65 3.73 -4.28 -4.89
C THR A 65 2.20 -4.37 -4.92
N ALA A 66 1.52 -3.58 -4.08
CA ALA A 66 0.07 -3.57 -4.03
C ALA A 66 -0.55 -3.20 -5.38
N ARG A 67 0.04 -2.23 -6.09
CA ARG A 67 -0.48 -1.81 -7.39
C ARG A 67 -0.19 -2.81 -8.50
N ILE A 68 0.99 -3.37 -8.58
CA ILE A 68 1.36 -4.24 -9.72
C ILE A 68 0.75 -5.65 -9.61
N PHE A 69 0.41 -6.10 -8.41
CA PHE A 69 -0.27 -7.38 -8.19
C PHE A 69 -1.75 -7.22 -7.83
N ASP A 70 -2.25 -5.99 -7.78
CA ASP A 70 -3.67 -5.66 -7.55
C ASP A 70 -4.24 -6.29 -6.28
N LYS A 71 -3.44 -6.33 -5.22
CA LYS A 71 -3.86 -6.84 -3.91
C LYS A 71 -3.06 -6.21 -2.77
N ALA A 72 -3.64 -6.20 -1.59
CA ALA A 72 -2.91 -5.81 -0.39
C ALA A 72 -1.69 -6.70 -0.17
N THR A 73 -0.59 -6.12 0.30
CA THR A 73 0.62 -6.90 0.58
C THR A 73 0.43 -7.92 1.70
N SER A 74 -0.54 -7.71 2.59
CA SER A 74 -0.96 -8.71 3.58
C SER A 74 -1.59 -9.94 2.94
N ASP A 75 -2.37 -9.77 1.87
CA ASP A 75 -2.97 -10.90 1.13
C ASP A 75 -1.91 -11.65 0.34
N LEU A 76 -0.98 -10.92 -0.28
CA LEU A 76 0.15 -11.52 -0.97
C LEU A 76 1.03 -12.31 0.01
N ALA A 77 1.24 -11.78 1.22
CA ALA A 77 2.00 -12.46 2.28
C ALA A 77 1.46 -13.86 2.56
N SER A 78 0.15 -14.02 2.61
CA SER A 78 -0.49 -15.33 2.87
C SER A 78 -0.22 -16.35 1.77
N LEU A 79 -0.03 -15.89 0.54
CA LEU A 79 0.25 -16.74 -0.64
C LEU A 79 1.73 -17.03 -0.83
N ALA A 80 2.61 -16.24 -0.22
CA ALA A 80 4.05 -16.24 -0.46
C ALA A 80 4.87 -16.86 0.67
N GLN A 81 4.23 -17.40 1.70
CA GLN A 81 4.91 -18.09 2.78
C GLN A 81 5.52 -19.41 2.31
N SER A 82 6.48 -19.93 3.06
CA SER A 82 7.09 -21.23 2.80
C SER A 82 6.01 -22.31 2.65
N GLY A 83 6.09 -23.09 1.58
CA GLY A 83 5.10 -24.12 1.26
C GLY A 83 3.83 -23.62 0.56
N LYS A 84 3.70 -22.33 0.29
CA LYS A 84 2.58 -21.73 -0.41
C LYS A 84 2.86 -21.53 -1.90
N PRO A 85 1.82 -21.38 -2.75
CA PRO A 85 1.97 -21.37 -4.22
C PRO A 85 2.87 -20.28 -4.76
N LEU A 86 2.94 -19.11 -4.11
CA LEU A 86 3.73 -17.97 -4.57
C LEU A 86 5.02 -17.77 -3.80
N PHE A 87 5.46 -18.76 -3.04
CA PHE A 87 6.77 -18.69 -2.40
C PHE A 87 7.87 -18.44 -3.45
N GLY A 88 8.67 -17.41 -3.23
CA GLY A 88 9.69 -16.96 -4.18
C GLY A 88 9.29 -15.74 -5.00
N ILE A 89 8.03 -15.30 -4.94
CA ILE A 89 7.60 -14.08 -5.66
C ILE A 89 8.39 -12.84 -5.23
N GLN A 90 8.88 -12.81 -4.00
CA GLN A 90 9.71 -11.72 -3.46
C GLN A 90 11.03 -11.53 -4.23
N GLU A 91 11.49 -12.54 -4.96
CA GLU A 91 12.67 -12.44 -5.82
C GLU A 91 12.35 -11.82 -7.18
N SER A 92 11.08 -11.78 -7.58
CA SER A 92 10.64 -11.15 -8.82
C SER A 92 10.74 -9.64 -8.77
N ASN A 93 10.65 -8.96 -9.91
CA ASN A 93 10.71 -7.50 -9.99
C ASN A 93 11.95 -6.91 -9.28
N ALA A 94 13.11 -7.52 -9.54
CA ALA A 94 14.39 -7.12 -8.98
C ALA A 94 14.45 -7.17 -7.44
N GLY A 95 13.75 -8.10 -6.82
CA GLY A 95 13.70 -8.26 -5.36
C GLY A 95 12.88 -7.21 -4.63
N LYS A 96 12.04 -6.46 -5.34
CA LYS A 96 11.28 -5.33 -4.76
C LYS A 96 9.87 -5.69 -4.31
N VAL A 97 9.46 -6.94 -4.49
CA VAL A 97 8.14 -7.39 -4.03
C VAL A 97 8.17 -7.62 -2.53
N VAL A 98 7.29 -6.92 -1.82
CA VAL A 98 7.18 -7.01 -0.35
C VAL A 98 6.05 -7.97 0.01
N ILE A 99 6.35 -8.96 0.83
CA ILE A 99 5.43 -10.03 1.23
C ILE A 99 5.00 -9.94 2.70
N PHE A 100 4.76 -8.75 3.18
CA PHE A 100 4.13 -8.47 4.48
C PHE A 100 3.32 -7.18 4.41
N GLY A 101 2.33 -7.04 5.32
CA GLY A 101 1.32 -6.00 5.25
C GLY A 101 1.86 -4.56 5.33
N GLY A 102 1.05 -3.63 4.87
CA GLY A 102 1.31 -2.19 4.87
C GLY A 102 1.18 -1.53 3.51
N GLY A 103 1.03 -2.30 2.43
CA GLY A 103 0.71 -1.81 1.10
C GLY A 103 -0.74 -2.16 0.75
N ILE A 104 -1.52 -1.18 0.31
CA ILE A 104 -2.95 -1.35 0.00
C ILE A 104 -3.28 -0.66 -1.32
N PRO A 105 -3.91 -1.36 -2.29
CA PRO A 105 -4.37 -0.73 -3.51
C PRO A 105 -5.57 0.17 -3.23
N VAL A 106 -5.67 1.27 -3.97
CA VAL A 106 -6.79 2.21 -3.89
C VAL A 106 -7.74 1.92 -5.04
N MET A 107 -9.00 1.64 -4.71
CA MET A 107 -10.05 1.46 -5.72
C MET A 107 -10.93 2.70 -5.82
N PHE A 108 -11.33 2.99 -7.06
CA PHE A 108 -12.32 3.99 -7.39
C PHE A 108 -13.19 3.47 -8.55
N ASP A 109 -14.51 3.47 -8.35
CA ASP A 109 -15.46 2.97 -9.36
C ASP A 109 -15.10 1.60 -9.98
N GLY A 110 -14.67 0.67 -9.12
CA GLY A 110 -14.34 -0.70 -9.54
C GLY A 110 -12.97 -0.87 -10.20
N SER A 111 -12.18 0.19 -10.30
CA SER A 111 -10.82 0.14 -10.87
C SER A 111 -9.78 0.54 -9.84
N ILE A 112 -8.59 -0.06 -9.91
CA ILE A 112 -7.47 0.33 -9.07
C ILE A 112 -6.80 1.56 -9.69
N VAL A 113 -6.75 2.64 -8.93
CA VAL A 113 -6.25 3.95 -9.37
C VAL A 113 -4.88 4.31 -8.82
N GLY A 114 -4.33 3.48 -7.99
CA GLY A 114 -3.04 3.65 -7.36
C GLY A 114 -2.92 2.76 -6.11
N ALA A 115 -1.96 3.06 -5.28
CA ALA A 115 -1.76 2.36 -4.01
C ALA A 115 -1.02 3.23 -3.00
N VAL A 116 -1.10 2.86 -1.73
CA VAL A 116 -0.35 3.45 -0.63
C VAL A 116 0.48 2.40 0.07
N GLY A 117 1.65 2.78 0.54
CA GLY A 117 2.52 1.94 1.36
C GLY A 117 3.00 2.69 2.59
N ALA A 118 2.96 2.03 3.74
CA ALA A 118 3.43 2.55 5.01
C ALA A 118 4.37 1.55 5.68
N SER A 119 5.45 2.05 6.24
CA SER A 119 6.44 1.22 6.90
C SER A 119 7.13 1.94 8.05
N ALA A 120 7.05 1.39 9.23
CA ALA A 120 7.82 1.75 10.42
C ALA A 120 7.50 0.92 11.65
N GLY A 121 6.26 0.47 11.81
CA GLY A 121 5.79 -0.20 13.02
C GLY A 121 5.61 -1.71 12.85
N THR A 122 4.70 -2.27 13.63
CA THR A 122 4.23 -3.62 13.40
C THR A 122 3.43 -3.69 12.09
N VAL A 123 3.21 -4.88 11.56
CA VAL A 123 2.40 -5.05 10.35
C VAL A 123 1.00 -4.45 10.53
N GLU A 124 0.38 -4.66 11.69
CA GLU A 124 -0.95 -4.11 12.01
C GLU A 124 -0.95 -2.58 12.07
N GLN A 125 0.09 -1.97 12.60
CA GLN A 125 0.25 -0.52 12.62
C GLN A 125 0.48 0.04 11.23
N ASP A 126 1.30 -0.61 10.42
CA ASP A 126 1.55 -0.22 9.01
C ASP A 126 0.24 -0.26 8.21
N ILE A 127 -0.57 -1.30 8.38
CA ILE A 127 -1.89 -1.41 7.76
C ILE A 127 -2.81 -0.28 8.21
N ALA A 128 -2.84 0.03 9.50
CA ALA A 128 -3.69 1.09 10.03
C ALA A 128 -3.32 2.48 9.47
N VAL A 129 -2.04 2.77 9.30
CA VAL A 129 -1.57 4.02 8.67
C VAL A 129 -1.95 4.07 7.19
N ALA A 130 -1.78 2.98 6.46
CA ALA A 130 -2.19 2.89 5.05
C ALA A 130 -3.71 3.04 4.87
N GLU A 131 -4.51 2.41 5.72
CA GLU A 131 -5.98 2.55 5.71
C GLU A 131 -6.43 3.98 5.99
N ALA A 132 -5.76 4.69 6.90
CA ALA A 132 -6.05 6.10 7.16
C ALA A 132 -5.84 6.98 5.92
N ALA A 133 -4.81 6.69 5.13
CA ALA A 133 -4.58 7.38 3.86
C ALA A 133 -5.76 7.21 2.89
N ILE A 134 -6.24 5.99 2.74
CA ILE A 134 -7.35 5.66 1.84
C ILE A 134 -8.65 6.30 2.32
N ALA A 135 -8.93 6.26 3.62
CA ALA A 135 -10.13 6.85 4.21
C ALA A 135 -10.26 8.35 3.93
N ALA A 136 -9.12 9.07 3.77
CA ALA A 136 -9.11 10.50 3.46
C ALA A 136 -9.73 10.85 2.10
N LEU A 137 -9.78 9.90 1.19
CA LEU A 137 -10.39 10.12 -0.13
C LEU A 137 -11.91 10.01 -0.11
N GLY A 138 -12.52 9.56 1.02
CA GLY A 138 -13.94 9.21 1.08
C GLY A 138 -14.30 8.11 0.08
N GLY A 139 -13.26 7.45 -0.48
CA GLY A 139 -13.38 6.52 -1.57
C GLY A 139 -13.45 5.08 -1.15
N ARG A 140 -13.68 4.24 -2.14
CA ARG A 140 -13.77 2.79 -1.99
C ARG A 140 -12.37 2.20 -2.14
N HIS A 141 -11.84 1.66 -1.05
CA HIS A 141 -10.63 0.83 -1.12
C HIS A 141 -10.98 -0.57 -1.63
N ALA A 142 -9.96 -1.34 -2.01
CA ALA A 142 -10.17 -2.72 -2.45
C ALA A 142 -10.99 -3.48 -1.40
N PRO A 143 -12.06 -4.19 -1.81
CA PRO A 143 -12.83 -4.97 -0.87
C PRO A 143 -11.90 -5.98 -0.19
N THR A 144 -11.95 -6.01 1.13
CA THR A 144 -11.47 -7.16 1.87
C THR A 144 -12.15 -8.37 1.26
N GLN A 145 -11.38 -9.36 0.83
CA GLN A 145 -12.01 -10.62 0.45
C GLN A 145 -12.72 -11.12 1.71
N GLU A 146 -14.05 -11.04 1.69
CA GLU A 146 -14.84 -11.79 2.65
C GLU A 146 -14.36 -13.22 2.49
N LYS A 147 -13.86 -13.79 3.57
CA LYS A 147 -13.70 -15.23 3.63
C LYS A 147 -15.08 -15.79 3.36
N GLU A 148 -15.28 -16.36 2.19
CA GLU A 148 -16.37 -17.32 2.06
C GLU A 148 -16.07 -18.38 3.11
N GLU A 149 -16.78 -18.29 4.24
CA GLU A 149 -16.96 -19.42 5.12
C GLU A 149 -17.73 -20.44 4.27
N GLY A 150 -16.98 -21.34 3.63
CA GLY A 150 -17.55 -22.52 3.02
C GLY A 150 -18.17 -23.36 4.13
N GLU A 151 -19.46 -23.58 3.99
CA GLU A 151 -20.16 -24.64 4.70
C GLU A 151 -19.52 -26.00 4.41
#